data_b60339eb6649bb0684e81c553b68e868
#
_entry.id   b60339eb6649bb0684e81c553b68e868
#
_cell.length_a   1.000
_cell.length_b   1.000
_cell.length_c   1.000
_cell.angle_alpha   90.00
_cell.angle_beta   90.00
_cell.angle_gamma   90.00
#
_symmetry.space_group_name_H-M   'P 1'
#
loop_
_entity.id
_entity.type
_entity.pdbx_description
1 polymer ?
#
loop_
_entity_poly.entity_id
_entity_poly.type
_entity_poly.pdbx_seq_one_letter_code
_entity_poly.pdbx_strand_id
1 'polypeptide(L)'
;MHILTHFMSDTLVIIPTYNEKENIQAIIEAVFNQKKRFHILVVDDNSPDGTAEIVERLITQYSDALFIEKRTGKNGLGTAYIHGFKWAIQKKYDYIIEMDADFSHNPKDLVRLYHACEKEGADVSIGSRYSQGVNVVNWPMKRVLLSYFASKYVR
;
A
#
# COMPACT_ATOMS: atom_id res chain seq x y z
N MET A 1 16.41 -7.06 33.51
CA MET A 1 15.67 -5.95 32.93
C MET A 1 15.71 -6.13 31.41
N HIS A 2 14.71 -6.89 30.85
CA HIS A 2 14.63 -7.13 29.40
C HIS A 2 14.10 -5.85 28.76
N ILE A 3 14.97 -5.15 28.07
CA ILE A 3 14.57 -4.08 27.15
C ILE A 3 13.83 -4.78 26.01
N LEU A 4 12.51 -4.75 26.03
CA LEU A 4 11.67 -5.03 24.87
C LEU A 4 12.02 -3.95 23.84
N THR A 5 13.02 -4.21 22.99
CA THR A 5 13.17 -3.47 21.75
C THR A 5 11.90 -3.73 20.94
N HIS A 6 10.98 -2.79 21.02
CA HIS A 6 9.89 -2.68 20.04
C HIS A 6 10.57 -2.63 18.67
N PHE A 7 10.53 -3.72 17.94
CA PHE A 7 10.95 -3.75 16.53
C PHE A 7 9.94 -2.96 15.72
N MET A 8 10.08 -1.62 15.78
CA MET A 8 9.35 -0.74 14.89
C MET A 8 9.78 -1.06 13.45
N SER A 9 8.84 -1.21 12.55
CA SER A 9 9.17 -1.33 11.13
C SER A 9 9.73 0.01 10.65
N ASP A 10 10.76 -0.04 9.83
CA ASP A 10 11.32 1.11 9.11
C ASP A 10 10.46 1.52 7.90
N THR A 11 9.47 0.69 7.55
CA THR A 11 8.71 0.78 6.30
C THR A 11 7.21 0.86 6.56
N LEU A 12 6.58 1.87 5.99
CA LEU A 12 5.12 2.06 5.98
C LEU A 12 4.56 1.76 4.59
N VAL A 13 3.49 0.95 4.54
CA VAL A 13 2.64 0.77 3.35
C VAL A 13 1.42 1.65 3.49
N ILE A 14 1.20 2.59 2.57
CA ILE A 14 0.03 3.46 2.53
C ILE A 14 -0.99 2.85 1.58
N ILE A 15 -2.21 2.66 2.09
CA ILE A 15 -3.33 2.07 1.34
C ILE A 15 -4.51 3.05 1.37
N PRO A 16 -4.72 3.86 0.32
CA PRO A 16 -5.91 4.68 0.19
C PRO A 16 -7.15 3.83 -0.04
N THR A 17 -8.28 4.20 0.58
CA THR A 17 -9.54 3.48 0.44
C THR A 17 -10.73 4.40 0.19
N TYR A 18 -11.64 3.94 -0.67
CA TYR A 18 -12.98 4.45 -0.82
C TYR A 18 -13.89 3.35 -1.37
N ASN A 19 -14.76 2.79 -0.51
CA ASN A 19 -15.61 1.63 -0.82
C ASN A 19 -14.83 0.35 -1.16
N GLU A 20 -13.93 -0.05 -0.28
CA GLU A 20 -13.07 -1.25 -0.42
C GLU A 20 -13.42 -2.35 0.59
N LYS A 21 -14.65 -2.37 1.09
CA LYS A 21 -15.14 -3.32 2.09
C LYS A 21 -14.83 -4.78 1.78
N GLU A 22 -14.92 -5.15 0.49
CA GLU A 22 -14.72 -6.55 0.05
C GLU A 22 -13.23 -6.96 0.05
N ASN A 23 -12.32 -5.99 -0.10
CA ASN A 23 -10.90 -6.24 -0.30
C ASN A 23 -10.04 -5.93 0.92
N ILE A 24 -10.43 -4.91 1.73
CA ILE A 24 -9.54 -4.28 2.70
C ILE A 24 -8.98 -5.26 3.74
N GLN A 25 -9.75 -6.18 4.26
CA GLN A 25 -9.25 -7.17 5.21
C GLN A 25 -8.21 -8.08 4.57
N ALA A 26 -8.53 -8.64 3.40
CA ALA A 26 -7.65 -9.58 2.70
C ALA A 26 -6.32 -8.94 2.29
N ILE A 27 -6.31 -7.67 1.86
CA ILE A 27 -5.08 -6.97 1.49
C ILE A 27 -4.20 -6.67 2.70
N ILE A 28 -4.79 -6.25 3.83
CA ILE A 28 -4.08 -6.03 5.09
C ILE A 28 -3.41 -7.33 5.56
N GLU A 29 -4.15 -8.43 5.59
CA GLU A 29 -3.61 -9.75 5.97
C GLU A 29 -2.51 -10.20 5.01
N ALA A 30 -2.67 -9.98 3.70
CA ALA A 30 -1.67 -10.33 2.71
C ALA A 30 -0.36 -9.54 2.87
N VAL A 31 -0.42 -8.27 3.30
CA VAL A 31 0.77 -7.46 3.60
C VAL A 31 1.44 -7.96 4.88
N PHE A 32 0.69 -8.23 5.95
CA PHE A 32 1.27 -8.74 7.20
C PHE A 32 1.85 -10.16 7.08
N ASN A 33 1.39 -10.96 6.13
CA ASN A 33 1.93 -12.29 5.84
C ASN A 33 3.25 -12.26 5.04
N GLN A 34 3.79 -11.09 4.71
CA GLN A 34 5.10 -11.02 4.04
C GLN A 34 6.25 -11.33 5.01
N LYS A 35 7.39 -11.80 4.46
CA LYS A 35 8.58 -12.15 5.25
C LYS A 35 9.20 -10.94 5.98
N LYS A 36 9.11 -9.75 5.39
CA LYS A 36 9.49 -8.50 6.03
C LYS A 36 8.28 -7.95 6.78
N ARG A 37 8.52 -7.48 8.00
CA ARG A 37 7.52 -6.77 8.77
C ARG A 37 7.28 -5.37 8.19
N PHE A 38 6.05 -5.08 7.85
CA PHE A 38 5.60 -3.75 7.41
C PHE A 38 4.66 -3.16 8.45
N HIS A 39 4.60 -1.83 8.53
CA HIS A 39 3.46 -1.13 9.09
C HIS A 39 2.51 -0.74 7.96
N ILE A 40 1.24 -0.58 8.27
CA ILE A 40 0.21 -0.19 7.30
C ILE A 40 -0.51 1.04 7.82
N LEU A 41 -0.66 2.04 6.95
CA LEU A 41 -1.57 3.16 7.14
C LEU A 41 -2.68 3.08 6.09
N VAL A 42 -3.91 2.86 6.54
CA VAL A 42 -5.09 3.03 5.69
C VAL A 42 -5.51 4.50 5.73
N VAL A 43 -5.69 5.11 4.56
CA VAL A 43 -6.21 6.48 4.43
C VAL A 43 -7.60 6.41 3.82
N ASP A 44 -8.64 6.47 4.66
CA ASP A 44 -10.02 6.29 4.23
C ASP A 44 -10.71 7.60 3.91
N ASP A 45 -11.26 7.70 2.71
CA ASP A 45 -11.96 8.87 2.17
C ASP A 45 -13.45 8.90 2.55
N ASN A 46 -13.76 8.61 3.82
CA ASN A 46 -15.11 8.54 4.35
C ASN A 46 -15.98 7.50 3.61
N SER A 47 -15.51 6.28 3.55
CA SER A 47 -16.23 5.17 2.90
C SER A 47 -17.57 4.90 3.56
N PRO A 48 -18.70 4.97 2.83
CA PRO A 48 -20.02 4.70 3.39
C PRO A 48 -20.37 3.20 3.53
N ASP A 49 -19.53 2.31 3.00
CA ASP A 49 -19.78 0.85 2.92
C ASP A 49 -19.34 0.05 4.14
N GLY A 50 -18.69 0.69 5.12
CA GLY A 50 -18.16 0.03 6.31
C GLY A 50 -16.69 -0.39 6.19
N THR A 51 -15.94 0.12 5.20
CA THR A 51 -14.50 -0.12 5.04
C THR A 51 -13.73 0.28 6.30
N ALA A 52 -13.94 1.50 6.82
CA ALA A 52 -13.23 2.02 7.98
C ALA A 52 -13.46 1.17 9.24
N GLU A 53 -14.70 0.71 9.47
CA GLU A 53 -15.06 -0.13 10.61
C GLU A 53 -14.36 -1.48 10.58
N ILE A 54 -14.09 -2.04 9.39
CA ILE A 54 -13.30 -3.27 9.24
C ILE A 54 -11.87 -3.02 9.70
N VAL A 55 -11.26 -1.93 9.25
CA VAL A 55 -9.88 -1.57 9.64
C VAL A 55 -9.78 -1.33 11.14
N GLU A 56 -10.72 -0.61 11.74
CA GLU A 56 -10.77 -0.34 13.18
C GLU A 56 -10.85 -1.64 14.01
N ARG A 57 -11.59 -2.64 13.55
CA ARG A 57 -11.60 -3.97 14.20
C ARG A 57 -10.24 -4.67 14.07
N LEU A 58 -9.59 -4.60 12.92
CA LEU A 58 -8.28 -5.22 12.70
C LEU A 58 -7.17 -4.55 13.50
N ILE A 59 -7.28 -3.26 13.84
CA ILE A 59 -6.31 -2.56 14.71
C ILE A 59 -6.22 -3.25 16.07
N THR A 60 -7.28 -3.83 16.61
CA THR A 60 -7.22 -4.56 17.88
C THR A 60 -6.30 -5.80 17.81
N GLN A 61 -6.17 -6.39 16.63
CA GLN A 61 -5.30 -7.54 16.37
C GLN A 61 -3.85 -7.12 16.02
N TYR A 62 -3.68 -5.95 15.35
CA TYR A 62 -2.41 -5.46 14.83
C TYR A 62 -2.03 -4.09 15.42
N SER A 63 -2.27 -3.90 16.73
CA SER A 63 -2.28 -2.60 17.43
C SER A 63 -1.06 -1.70 17.19
N ASP A 64 0.12 -2.30 16.98
CA ASP A 64 1.38 -1.54 16.83
C ASP A 64 1.83 -1.42 15.37
N ALA A 65 1.06 -1.94 14.43
CA ALA A 65 1.48 -2.03 13.02
C ALA A 65 0.39 -1.62 12.02
N LEU A 66 -0.87 -1.49 12.44
CA LEU A 66 -1.98 -1.04 11.61
C LEU A 66 -2.54 0.28 12.12
N PHE A 67 -2.64 1.26 11.23
CA PHE A 67 -3.15 2.59 11.52
C PHE A 67 -4.24 2.98 10.52
N ILE A 68 -5.14 3.86 10.94
CA ILE A 68 -6.16 4.44 10.07
C ILE A 68 -6.23 5.97 10.24
N GLU A 69 -6.28 6.67 9.13
CA GLU A 69 -6.62 8.09 9.03
C GLU A 69 -7.91 8.25 8.24
N LYS A 70 -8.96 8.75 8.89
CA LYS A 70 -10.25 8.99 8.25
C LYS A 70 -10.33 10.45 7.80
N ARG A 71 -10.53 10.66 6.51
CA ARG A 71 -10.70 12.00 5.93
C ARG A 71 -12.19 12.37 5.87
N THR A 72 -12.50 13.64 5.74
CA THR A 72 -13.87 14.14 5.75
C THR A 72 -14.66 13.85 4.47
N GLY A 73 -14.01 13.34 3.41
CA GLY A 73 -14.68 13.03 2.14
C GLY A 73 -13.69 12.62 1.04
N LYS A 74 -14.24 12.23 -0.10
CA LYS A 74 -13.50 11.79 -1.28
C LYS A 74 -12.79 12.97 -1.96
N ASN A 75 -11.51 13.16 -1.66
CA ASN A 75 -10.69 14.25 -2.20
C ASN A 75 -9.71 13.80 -3.30
N GLY A 76 -9.80 12.54 -3.72
CA GLY A 76 -8.99 11.96 -4.78
C GLY A 76 -7.73 11.24 -4.29
N LEU A 77 -7.29 10.24 -5.07
CA LEU A 77 -6.22 9.31 -4.76
C LEU A 77 -4.90 10.01 -4.42
N GLY A 78 -4.47 10.97 -5.27
CA GLY A 78 -3.22 11.68 -5.04
C GLY A 78 -3.18 12.45 -3.73
N THR A 79 -4.30 13.05 -3.31
CA THR A 79 -4.37 13.76 -2.03
C THR A 79 -4.36 12.81 -0.84
N ALA A 80 -4.84 11.56 -1.01
CA ALA A 80 -4.75 10.53 0.02
C ALA A 80 -3.30 10.11 0.23
N TYR A 81 -2.54 9.89 -0.85
CA TYR A 81 -1.11 9.59 -0.75
C TYR A 81 -0.32 10.75 -0.13
N ILE A 82 -0.58 12.01 -0.53
CA ILE A 82 0.06 13.18 0.09
C ILE A 82 -0.22 13.24 1.60
N HIS A 83 -1.45 12.92 2.03
CA HIS A 83 -1.78 12.83 3.46
C HIS A 83 -0.96 11.75 4.14
N GLY A 84 -0.92 10.56 3.59
CA GLY A 84 -0.12 9.44 4.09
C GLY A 84 1.38 9.73 4.16
N PHE A 85 1.96 10.40 3.15
CA PHE A 85 3.37 10.82 3.17
C PHE A 85 3.68 11.79 4.31
N LYS A 86 2.84 12.79 4.52
CA LYS A 86 3.01 13.72 5.65
C LYS A 86 2.97 13.00 6.98
N TRP A 87 2.06 12.06 7.14
CA TRP A 87 1.95 11.24 8.34
C TRP A 87 3.21 10.37 8.53
N ALA A 88 3.68 9.70 7.47
CA ALA A 88 4.86 8.85 7.50
C ALA A 88 6.12 9.63 7.88
N ILE A 89 6.32 10.82 7.30
CA ILE A 89 7.45 11.71 7.61
C ILE A 89 7.42 12.16 9.08
N GLN A 90 6.25 12.53 9.60
CA GLN A 90 6.09 12.89 11.02
C GLN A 90 6.43 11.72 11.96
N LYS A 91 6.13 10.49 11.55
CA LYS A 91 6.43 9.26 12.30
C LYS A 91 7.85 8.74 12.05
N LYS A 92 8.62 9.39 11.16
CA LYS A 92 10.03 9.07 10.85
C LYS A 92 10.24 7.69 10.26
N TYR A 93 9.35 7.28 9.33
CA TYR A 93 9.59 6.09 8.51
C TYR A 93 10.69 6.36 7.49
N ASP A 94 11.59 5.40 7.31
CA ASP A 94 12.70 5.49 6.36
C ASP A 94 12.23 5.17 4.93
N TYR A 95 11.27 4.25 4.80
CA TYR A 95 10.72 3.80 3.53
C TYR A 95 9.20 3.91 3.51
N ILE A 96 8.66 4.36 2.38
CA ILE A 96 7.23 4.50 2.17
C ILE A 96 6.86 3.77 0.88
N ILE A 97 5.84 2.92 0.94
CA ILE A 97 5.33 2.17 -0.21
C ILE A 97 3.87 2.58 -0.45
N GLU A 98 3.54 2.86 -1.69
CA GLU A 98 2.17 3.08 -2.16
C GLU A 98 1.58 1.76 -2.67
N MET A 99 0.36 1.42 -2.25
CA MET A 99 -0.34 0.24 -2.71
C MET A 99 -1.86 0.44 -2.72
N ASP A 100 -2.52 0.03 -3.80
CA ASP A 100 -3.98 0.06 -3.90
C ASP A 100 -4.61 -1.13 -3.16
N ALA A 101 -5.88 -0.97 -2.72
CA ALA A 101 -6.59 -1.99 -1.95
C ALA A 101 -7.18 -3.12 -2.78
N ASP A 102 -7.26 -2.99 -4.11
CA ASP A 102 -7.98 -3.86 -5.05
C ASP A 102 -7.16 -5.04 -5.60
N PHE A 103 -6.02 -5.35 -5.01
CA PHE A 103 -5.06 -6.36 -5.49
C PHE A 103 -4.48 -6.10 -6.89
N SER A 104 -4.67 -4.91 -7.48
CA SER A 104 -3.98 -4.54 -8.72
C SER A 104 -2.45 -4.48 -8.53
N HIS A 105 -2.02 -4.25 -7.31
CA HIS A 105 -0.65 -4.37 -6.82
C HIS A 105 -0.51 -5.67 -6.01
N ASN A 106 0.43 -6.53 -6.41
CA ASN A 106 0.63 -7.81 -5.72
C ASN A 106 1.44 -7.60 -4.43
N PRO A 107 0.90 -7.91 -3.22
CA PRO A 107 1.63 -7.75 -1.96
C PRO A 107 2.96 -8.51 -1.89
N LYS A 108 3.14 -9.58 -2.67
CA LYS A 108 4.39 -10.33 -2.76
C LYS A 108 5.56 -9.53 -3.34
N ASP A 109 5.26 -8.46 -4.09
CA ASP A 109 6.29 -7.59 -4.66
C ASP A 109 6.86 -6.59 -3.65
N LEU A 110 6.19 -6.33 -2.54
CA LEU A 110 6.60 -5.34 -1.52
C LEU A 110 8.03 -5.55 -1.04
N VAL A 111 8.39 -6.82 -0.73
CA VAL A 111 9.74 -7.14 -0.24
C VAL A 111 10.81 -6.88 -1.30
N ARG A 112 10.52 -7.19 -2.57
CA ARG A 112 11.43 -6.95 -3.69
C ARG A 112 11.62 -5.47 -3.96
N LEU A 113 10.52 -4.69 -3.96
CA LEU A 113 10.57 -3.23 -4.13
C LEU A 113 11.34 -2.55 -3.00
N TYR A 114 11.11 -2.97 -1.75
CA TYR A 114 11.87 -2.51 -0.60
C TYR A 114 13.37 -2.77 -0.75
N HIS A 115 13.75 -4.00 -1.13
CA HIS A 115 15.16 -4.36 -1.28
C HIS A 115 15.89 -3.56 -2.38
N ALA A 116 15.18 -3.17 -3.44
CA ALA A 116 15.76 -2.32 -4.48
C ALA A 116 16.20 -0.95 -3.91
N CYS A 117 15.47 -0.40 -2.95
CA CYS A 117 15.86 0.83 -2.28
C CYS A 117 16.91 0.58 -1.18
N GLU A 118 16.67 -0.41 -0.30
CA GLU A 118 17.49 -0.64 0.90
C GLU A 118 18.87 -1.24 0.58
N LYS A 119 18.94 -2.18 -0.37
CA LYS A 119 20.18 -2.91 -0.69
C LYS A 119 20.88 -2.42 -1.95
N GLU A 120 20.11 -2.04 -2.96
CA GLU A 120 20.63 -1.67 -4.27
C GLU A 120 20.79 -0.15 -4.40
N GLY A 121 20.36 0.63 -3.39
CA GLY A 121 20.56 2.07 -3.32
C GLY A 121 19.67 2.89 -4.26
N ALA A 122 18.55 2.33 -4.72
CA ALA A 122 17.60 3.08 -5.53
C ALA A 122 16.82 4.08 -4.65
N ASP A 123 16.72 5.33 -5.10
CA ASP A 123 15.89 6.34 -4.44
C ASP A 123 14.39 6.05 -4.59
N VAL A 124 13.98 5.43 -5.70
CA VAL A 124 12.60 5.05 -6.02
C VAL A 124 12.59 3.71 -6.74
N SER A 125 11.69 2.81 -6.33
CA SER A 125 11.43 1.53 -6.98
C SER A 125 9.97 1.43 -7.41
N ILE A 126 9.73 1.14 -8.70
CA ILE A 126 8.38 1.10 -9.29
C ILE A 126 8.07 -0.30 -9.81
N GLY A 127 6.95 -0.86 -9.34
CA GLY A 127 6.40 -2.12 -9.86
C GLY A 127 5.90 -1.96 -11.29
N SER A 128 6.49 -2.67 -12.24
CA SER A 128 6.05 -2.65 -13.64
C SER A 128 5.20 -3.87 -13.98
N ARG A 129 4.03 -3.66 -14.61
CA ARG A 129 3.17 -4.74 -15.13
C ARG A 129 3.79 -5.46 -16.33
N TYR A 130 4.83 -4.90 -16.93
CA TYR A 130 5.41 -5.38 -18.19
C TYR A 130 6.86 -5.84 -18.08
N SER A 131 7.45 -5.87 -16.87
CA SER A 131 8.87 -6.24 -16.69
C SER A 131 9.13 -7.74 -16.92
N GLN A 132 8.11 -8.58 -16.68
CA GLN A 132 8.19 -10.04 -16.86
C GLN A 132 7.05 -10.59 -17.74
N GLY A 133 6.65 -9.86 -18.78
CA GLY A 133 5.47 -10.17 -19.59
C GLY A 133 4.24 -9.34 -19.23
N VAL A 134 3.08 -9.69 -19.78
CA VAL A 134 1.83 -8.95 -19.52
C VAL A 134 1.13 -9.60 -18.32
N ASN A 135 1.30 -9.00 -17.14
CA ASN A 135 0.64 -9.41 -15.91
C ASN A 135 -0.61 -8.55 -15.65
N VAL A 136 -1.68 -8.80 -16.39
CA VAL A 136 -2.99 -8.17 -16.17
C VAL A 136 -4.07 -9.24 -16.04
N VAL A 137 -4.84 -9.18 -14.96
CA VAL A 137 -5.95 -10.09 -14.70
C VAL A 137 -7.26 -9.33 -14.95
N ASN A 138 -8.19 -9.94 -15.72
CA ASN A 138 -9.54 -9.42 -15.96
C ASN A 138 -9.66 -8.04 -16.64
N TRP A 139 -8.66 -7.60 -17.41
CA TRP A 139 -8.78 -6.36 -18.18
C TRP A 139 -9.34 -6.60 -19.58
N PRO A 140 -10.26 -5.74 -20.07
CA PRO A 140 -10.65 -5.75 -21.47
C PRO A 140 -9.45 -5.52 -22.37
N MET A 141 -9.36 -6.21 -23.50
CA MET A 141 -8.22 -6.13 -24.43
C MET A 141 -7.86 -4.70 -24.84
N LYS A 142 -8.86 -3.83 -25.03
CA LYS A 142 -8.64 -2.40 -25.33
C LYS A 142 -7.83 -1.68 -24.24
N ARG A 143 -8.08 -1.98 -22.96
CA ARG A 143 -7.34 -1.40 -21.84
C ARG A 143 -5.90 -1.92 -21.77
N VAL A 144 -5.70 -3.21 -22.06
CA VAL A 144 -4.36 -3.82 -22.12
C VAL A 144 -3.53 -3.16 -23.20
N LEU A 145 -4.06 -3.03 -24.43
CA LEU A 145 -3.37 -2.39 -25.56
C LEU A 145 -3.04 -0.92 -25.25
N LEU A 146 -4.00 -0.15 -24.73
CA LEU A 146 -3.78 1.25 -24.38
C LEU A 146 -2.65 1.40 -23.33
N SER A 147 -2.69 0.59 -22.28
CA SER A 147 -1.67 0.59 -21.22
C SER A 147 -0.29 0.17 -21.75
N TYR A 148 -0.24 -0.85 -22.63
CA TYR A 148 1.01 -1.29 -23.25
C TYR A 148 1.64 -0.20 -24.12
N PHE A 149 0.85 0.43 -24.99
CA PHE A 149 1.35 1.53 -25.83
C PHE A 149 1.74 2.76 -25.02
N ALA A 150 0.96 3.12 -23.99
CA ALA A 150 1.33 4.20 -23.08
C ALA A 150 2.67 3.92 -22.37
N SER A 151 2.89 2.68 -21.89
CA SER A 151 4.16 2.32 -21.25
C SER A 151 5.36 2.37 -22.20
N LYS A 152 5.14 2.13 -23.50
CA LYS A 152 6.18 2.25 -24.53
C LYS A 152 6.50 3.69 -24.91
N TYR A 153 5.49 4.57 -24.81
CA TYR A 153 5.65 6.00 -25.11
C TYR A 153 6.46 6.75 -24.02
N VAL A 154 6.36 6.30 -22.77
CA VAL A 154 7.04 6.93 -21.61
C VAL A 154 8.49 6.43 -21.42
N ARG A 155 8.91 5.37 -22.11
CA ARG A 155 10.29 4.86 -22.10
C ARG A 155 11.16 5.55 -23.14
#